data_e5f95a87873eb83ff8b40abd34f18d70
#
_entry.id   e5f95a87873eb83ff8b40abd34f18d70
#
_cell.length_a   1.000
_cell.length_b   1.000
_cell.length_c   1.000
_cell.angle_alpha   90.00
_cell.angle_beta   90.00
_cell.angle_gamma   90.00
#
_symmetry.space_group_name_H-M   'P 1'
#
loop_
_entity.id
_entity.type
_entity.pdbx_description
1 polymer ?
#
loop_
_entity_poly.entity_id
_entity_poly.type
_entity_poly.pdbx_seq_one_letter_code
_entity_poly.pdbx_strand_id
1 'polypeptide(L)'
;MNGAKILIVGGGASGVITAIALARAGIAPEQIDIAEPRELLGEGLAYQTRDPHHRLNVPSGKMSAMEEVPNDFAEWSDAPAYSFMERRSYGSYLRDRLGKEIRHVRQSVIDLEPTSRGGITATFSSGEQKSYGVAVLAMGHGKARTPDFLRDVPESSRVIREVWSGAELPQSRNLICFGTGLSFIDLAMTHLSRDPRNRVVAISGSGNLPERHVQSPITPLAPSVADVATLVKLRRYLAEAGDSWREAIDGLRPITEAMWQGFTIAEREEFLRTDGSAWSRRRHRIAPDVADKVDLEIETVRLIVVKGRVSGVNVNGEHVSVTLESGAKYLGDYLAICIGREYELSDPLSVNLIKEGKTSRGPLGMGLAVDVSKGLLRKTDGTSYPQIYAIGPLRSGEAFESTAIPEIRKQASAIAKNLAESLSHEEVE
;
A
#
# COMPACT_ATOMS: atom_id res chain seq x y z
N MET A 1 -20.20 -25.44 -6.86
CA MET A 1 -18.71 -25.22 -6.84
C MET A 1 -18.00 -26.24 -5.91
N ASN A 2 -18.62 -27.38 -5.62
CA ASN A 2 -18.04 -28.41 -4.74
C ASN A 2 -16.65 -28.83 -5.23
N GLY A 3 -15.60 -28.57 -4.47
CA GLY A 3 -14.21 -28.87 -4.81
C GLY A 3 -13.51 -27.88 -5.75
N ALA A 4 -14.15 -26.79 -6.16
CA ALA A 4 -13.52 -25.77 -7.01
C ALA A 4 -12.44 -24.99 -6.25
N LYS A 5 -11.23 -24.93 -6.82
CA LYS A 5 -10.11 -24.18 -6.22
C LYS A 5 -10.33 -22.67 -6.30
N ILE A 6 -9.79 -21.99 -5.30
CA ILE A 6 -9.70 -20.52 -5.23
C ILE A 6 -8.28 -20.11 -5.60
N LEU A 7 -8.15 -19.17 -6.54
CA LEU A 7 -6.87 -18.57 -6.91
C LEU A 7 -6.71 -17.20 -6.26
N ILE A 8 -5.66 -16.99 -5.50
CA ILE A 8 -5.24 -15.68 -5.04
C ILE A 8 -4.09 -15.22 -5.93
N VAL A 9 -4.24 -14.08 -6.61
CA VAL A 9 -3.23 -13.50 -7.49
C VAL A 9 -2.46 -12.42 -6.73
N GLY A 10 -1.21 -12.74 -6.37
CA GLY A 10 -0.34 -11.92 -5.54
C GLY A 10 -0.21 -12.46 -4.11
N GLY A 11 1.01 -12.80 -3.73
CA GLY A 11 1.35 -13.38 -2.43
C GLY A 11 1.93 -12.38 -1.42
N GLY A 12 1.68 -11.08 -1.60
CA GLY A 12 1.99 -10.06 -0.60
C GLY A 12 1.06 -10.13 0.61
N ALA A 13 1.10 -9.12 1.49
CA ALA A 13 0.28 -9.11 2.70
C ALA A 13 -1.21 -9.26 2.40
N SER A 14 -1.76 -8.55 1.39
CA SER A 14 -3.18 -8.66 1.04
C SER A 14 -3.59 -10.07 0.66
N GLY A 15 -2.77 -10.75 -0.15
CA GLY A 15 -3.05 -12.13 -0.59
C GLY A 15 -2.97 -13.12 0.56
N VAL A 16 -1.93 -13.03 1.40
CA VAL A 16 -1.77 -13.93 2.55
C VAL A 16 -2.87 -13.71 3.60
N ILE A 17 -3.24 -12.45 3.90
CA ILE A 17 -4.36 -12.14 4.80
C ILE A 17 -5.67 -12.71 4.24
N THR A 18 -5.88 -12.64 2.92
CA THR A 18 -7.04 -13.27 2.27
C THR A 18 -7.04 -14.79 2.43
N ALA A 19 -5.90 -15.44 2.23
CA ALA A 19 -5.78 -16.89 2.39
C ALA A 19 -6.06 -17.33 3.84
N ILE A 20 -5.54 -16.59 4.82
CA ILE A 20 -5.83 -16.80 6.24
C ILE A 20 -7.34 -16.65 6.53
N ALA A 21 -7.97 -15.59 6.01
CA ALA A 21 -9.40 -15.35 6.20
C ALA A 21 -10.26 -16.45 5.58
N LEU A 22 -9.93 -16.94 4.37
CA LEU A 22 -10.62 -18.04 3.71
C LEU A 22 -10.53 -19.34 4.50
N ALA A 23 -9.32 -19.71 4.97
CA ALA A 23 -9.14 -20.92 5.77
C ALA A 23 -9.93 -20.83 7.10
N ARG A 24 -9.96 -19.68 7.75
CA ARG A 24 -10.74 -19.45 8.97
C ARG A 24 -12.26 -19.44 8.74
N ALA A 25 -12.70 -19.11 7.55
CA ALA A 25 -14.11 -19.22 7.15
C ALA A 25 -14.52 -20.66 6.76
N GLY A 26 -13.63 -21.64 6.93
CA GLY A 26 -13.92 -23.07 6.72
C GLY A 26 -13.58 -23.58 5.31
N ILE A 27 -12.94 -22.78 4.47
CA ILE A 27 -12.46 -23.26 3.16
C ILE A 27 -11.18 -24.05 3.39
N ALA A 28 -11.15 -25.29 2.89
CA ALA A 28 -10.00 -26.18 3.06
C ALA A 28 -8.74 -25.57 2.44
N PRO A 29 -7.60 -25.51 3.16
CA PRO A 29 -6.36 -24.91 2.67
C PRO A 29 -5.88 -25.47 1.32
N GLU A 30 -6.10 -26.74 1.05
CA GLU A 30 -5.75 -27.42 -0.21
C GLU A 30 -6.56 -26.91 -1.42
N GLN A 31 -7.67 -26.22 -1.17
CA GLN A 31 -8.47 -25.56 -2.19
C GLN A 31 -7.95 -24.16 -2.53
N ILE A 32 -6.93 -23.65 -1.82
CA ILE A 32 -6.40 -22.31 -1.99
C ILE A 32 -5.02 -22.38 -2.66
N ASP A 33 -4.92 -21.79 -3.84
CA ASP A 33 -3.65 -21.57 -4.55
C ASP A 33 -3.29 -20.08 -4.48
N ILE A 34 -2.04 -19.76 -4.11
CA ILE A 34 -1.51 -18.37 -4.17
C ILE A 34 -0.50 -18.30 -5.31
N ALA A 35 -0.79 -17.52 -6.33
CA ALA A 35 0.14 -17.24 -7.43
C ALA A 35 1.03 -16.02 -7.07
N GLU A 36 2.32 -16.28 -6.88
CA GLU A 36 3.32 -15.27 -6.54
C GLU A 36 4.69 -15.73 -7.09
N PRO A 37 5.31 -14.97 -8.01
CA PRO A 37 6.59 -15.37 -8.58
C PRO A 37 7.76 -15.31 -7.60
N ARG A 38 7.69 -14.46 -6.55
CA ARG A 38 8.73 -14.34 -5.52
C ARG A 38 8.75 -15.58 -4.63
N GLU A 39 9.89 -15.82 -4.01
CA GLU A 39 10.12 -17.00 -3.18
C GLU A 39 9.28 -17.01 -1.90
N LEU A 40 9.15 -15.85 -1.24
CA LEU A 40 8.51 -15.74 0.05
C LEU A 40 7.14 -15.09 -0.05
N LEU A 41 6.14 -15.75 0.53
CA LEU A 41 4.80 -15.20 0.73
C LEU A 41 4.76 -14.26 1.94
N GLY A 42 3.78 -13.34 1.97
CA GLY A 42 3.52 -12.42 3.08
C GLY A 42 4.34 -11.12 3.06
N GLU A 43 5.51 -11.12 2.42
CA GLU A 43 6.39 -9.95 2.45
C GLU A 43 5.91 -8.83 1.51
N GLY A 44 5.61 -9.15 0.28
CA GLY A 44 5.30 -8.14 -0.72
C GLY A 44 6.40 -7.08 -0.81
N LEU A 45 6.09 -5.89 -1.32
CA LEU A 45 7.04 -4.78 -1.35
C LEU A 45 7.22 -4.11 0.02
N ALA A 46 6.19 -4.12 0.86
CA ALA A 46 6.19 -3.36 2.11
C ALA A 46 6.98 -4.02 3.25
N TYR A 47 7.13 -5.36 3.23
CA TYR A 47 7.69 -6.14 4.35
C TYR A 47 8.89 -6.99 3.97
N GLN A 48 9.38 -6.93 2.71
CA GLN A 48 10.57 -7.65 2.25
C GLN A 48 11.89 -7.07 2.76
N THR A 49 11.90 -5.86 3.30
CA THR A 49 13.10 -5.21 3.81
C THR A 49 13.76 -6.04 4.90
N ARG A 50 15.08 -6.05 4.93
CA ARG A 50 15.90 -6.67 6.01
C ARG A 50 16.46 -5.63 6.98
N ASP A 51 16.29 -4.34 6.68
CA ASP A 51 16.80 -3.26 7.49
C ASP A 51 15.99 -3.09 8.79
N PRO A 52 16.62 -3.17 9.97
CA PRO A 52 15.95 -3.03 11.26
C PRO A 52 15.45 -1.59 11.54
N HIS A 53 15.94 -0.60 10.78
CA HIS A 53 15.49 0.79 10.92
C HIS A 53 14.12 1.05 10.28
N HIS A 54 13.67 0.16 9.37
CA HIS A 54 12.37 0.28 8.75
C HIS A 54 11.27 -0.16 9.72
N ARG A 55 10.57 0.82 10.29
CA ARG A 55 9.51 0.59 11.27
C ARG A 55 8.12 0.57 10.63
N LEU A 56 7.22 -0.19 11.24
CA LEU A 56 5.79 -0.07 10.96
C LEU A 56 5.31 1.31 11.40
N ASN A 57 4.36 1.85 10.68
CA ASN A 57 3.70 3.12 11.00
C ASN A 57 2.31 2.93 11.61
N VAL A 58 2.00 1.69 11.98
CA VAL A 58 0.77 1.28 12.68
C VAL A 58 1.18 0.50 13.92
N PRO A 59 0.57 0.77 15.09
CA PRO A 59 0.86 0.04 16.32
C PRO A 59 0.58 -1.46 16.20
N SER A 60 1.39 -2.30 16.86
CA SER A 60 1.33 -3.76 16.81
C SER A 60 -0.07 -4.32 17.10
N GLY A 61 -0.81 -3.78 18.09
CA GLY A 61 -2.18 -4.18 18.39
C GLY A 61 -3.23 -3.88 17.32
N LYS A 62 -2.86 -3.15 16.25
CA LYS A 62 -3.72 -2.91 15.09
C LYS A 62 -3.29 -3.68 13.84
N MET A 63 -2.23 -4.50 13.95
CA MET A 63 -1.59 -5.18 12.81
C MET A 63 -1.96 -6.66 12.67
N SER A 64 -2.91 -7.18 13.45
CA SER A 64 -3.38 -8.56 13.27
C SER A 64 -3.86 -8.82 11.83
N ALA A 65 -3.53 -9.98 11.30
CA ALA A 65 -4.05 -10.49 10.02
C ALA A 65 -5.52 -10.96 10.13
N MET A 66 -6.01 -11.19 11.36
CA MET A 66 -7.32 -11.75 11.66
C MET A 66 -8.22 -10.70 12.33
N GLU A 67 -9.43 -10.52 11.81
CA GLU A 67 -10.36 -9.50 12.32
C GLU A 67 -10.87 -9.84 13.74
N GLU A 68 -11.15 -11.10 13.97
CA GLU A 68 -11.67 -11.65 15.22
C GLU A 68 -10.62 -11.80 16.34
N VAL A 69 -9.32 -11.65 16.02
CA VAL A 69 -8.21 -11.72 16.97
C VAL A 69 -7.35 -10.45 16.84
N PRO A 70 -7.81 -9.29 17.31
CA PRO A 70 -7.22 -7.99 17.00
C PRO A 70 -5.77 -7.81 17.51
N ASN A 71 -5.36 -8.52 18.59
CA ASN A 71 -4.02 -8.39 19.16
C ASN A 71 -3.04 -9.48 18.71
N ASP A 72 -3.41 -10.38 17.80
CA ASP A 72 -2.61 -11.56 17.45
C ASP A 72 -1.16 -11.22 17.02
N PHE A 73 -0.95 -10.13 16.30
CA PHE A 73 0.42 -9.72 15.93
C PHE A 73 1.22 -9.21 17.14
N ALA A 74 0.59 -8.49 18.07
CA ALA A 74 1.24 -8.02 19.29
C ALA A 74 1.63 -9.20 20.18
N GLU A 75 0.76 -10.18 20.35
CA GLU A 75 0.99 -11.42 21.10
C GLU A 75 2.09 -12.27 20.44
N TRP A 76 2.02 -12.47 19.10
CA TRP A 76 3.03 -13.20 18.35
C TRP A 76 4.44 -12.59 18.47
N SER A 77 4.53 -11.26 18.50
CA SER A 77 5.80 -10.53 18.58
C SER A 77 6.27 -10.27 20.02
N ASP A 78 5.53 -10.72 21.03
CA ASP A 78 5.76 -10.44 22.45
C ASP A 78 5.97 -8.93 22.71
N ALA A 79 5.12 -8.12 22.11
CA ALA A 79 5.27 -6.66 22.11
C ALA A 79 4.03 -5.97 22.68
N PRO A 80 4.19 -4.85 23.42
CA PRO A 80 3.06 -4.03 23.83
C PRO A 80 2.19 -3.61 22.64
N ALA A 81 0.87 -3.62 22.80
CA ALA A 81 -0.08 -3.33 21.73
C ALA A 81 0.13 -1.94 21.08
N TYR A 82 0.75 -0.99 21.78
CA TYR A 82 1.07 0.34 21.28
C TYR A 82 2.57 0.52 20.99
N SER A 83 3.23 -0.53 20.51
CA SER A 83 4.61 -0.48 20.03
C SER A 83 4.65 -0.51 18.50
N PHE A 84 5.76 -0.04 17.92
CA PHE A 84 5.98 0.00 16.47
C PHE A 84 7.12 -0.94 16.12
N MET A 85 6.76 -2.09 15.57
CA MET A 85 7.69 -3.17 15.25
C MET A 85 8.45 -2.91 13.94
N GLU A 86 9.50 -3.68 13.71
CA GLU A 86 10.20 -3.69 12.42
C GLU A 86 9.28 -4.24 11.31
N ARG A 87 9.37 -3.67 10.10
CA ARG A 87 8.55 -4.12 8.96
C ARG A 87 8.77 -5.60 8.63
N ARG A 88 10.02 -6.09 8.71
CA ARG A 88 10.37 -7.49 8.43
C ARG A 88 9.66 -8.49 9.36
N SER A 89 9.43 -8.11 10.62
CA SER A 89 8.70 -8.95 11.57
C SER A 89 7.29 -9.26 11.11
N TYR A 90 6.63 -8.30 10.45
CA TYR A 90 5.28 -8.51 9.94
C TYR A 90 5.22 -9.52 8.80
N GLY A 91 6.19 -9.51 7.89
CA GLY A 91 6.30 -10.55 6.85
C GLY A 91 6.50 -11.95 7.43
N SER A 92 7.31 -12.08 8.49
CA SER A 92 7.52 -13.34 9.22
C SER A 92 6.24 -13.82 9.91
N TYR A 93 5.54 -12.91 10.58
CA TYR A 93 4.24 -13.19 11.19
C TYR A 93 3.21 -13.72 10.19
N LEU A 94 3.08 -13.08 9.02
CA LEU A 94 2.15 -13.53 7.99
C LEU A 94 2.47 -14.94 7.50
N ARG A 95 3.75 -15.28 7.31
CA ARG A 95 4.17 -16.65 6.94
C ARG A 95 3.85 -17.67 8.02
N ASP A 96 4.06 -17.30 9.28
CA ASP A 96 3.77 -18.18 10.41
C ASP A 96 2.27 -18.46 10.57
N ARG A 97 1.43 -17.49 10.25
CA ARG A 97 -0.04 -17.65 10.27
C ARG A 97 -0.63 -18.31 9.04
N LEU A 98 0.13 -18.38 7.94
CA LEU A 98 -0.31 -19.05 6.71
C LEU A 98 -0.29 -20.57 6.88
N GLY A 99 -1.37 -21.26 6.53
CA GLY A 99 -1.45 -22.72 6.54
C GLY A 99 -0.44 -23.35 5.56
N LYS A 100 0.25 -24.40 6.01
CA LYS A 100 1.30 -25.09 5.22
C LYS A 100 0.74 -25.81 4.01
N GLU A 101 -0.52 -26.17 4.02
CA GLU A 101 -1.24 -26.90 2.97
C GLU A 101 -1.68 -25.98 1.83
N ILE A 102 -1.64 -24.65 2.02
CA ILE A 102 -1.91 -23.66 0.98
C ILE A 102 -0.81 -23.73 -0.07
N ARG A 103 -1.20 -23.94 -1.32
CA ARG A 103 -0.23 -24.13 -2.40
C ARG A 103 0.32 -22.80 -2.91
N HIS A 104 1.63 -22.64 -2.89
CA HIS A 104 2.35 -21.56 -3.55
C HIS A 104 2.65 -21.92 -5.02
N VAL A 105 2.04 -21.19 -5.96
CA VAL A 105 2.31 -21.28 -7.39
C VAL A 105 3.32 -20.19 -7.76
N ARG A 106 4.59 -20.56 -7.97
CA ARG A 106 5.70 -19.61 -8.23
C ARG A 106 5.69 -19.07 -9.66
N GLN A 107 4.56 -18.50 -10.06
CA GLN A 107 4.36 -17.91 -11.38
C GLN A 107 3.48 -16.67 -11.27
N SER A 108 3.62 -15.75 -12.22
CA SER A 108 2.67 -14.66 -12.41
C SER A 108 1.45 -15.17 -13.18
N VAL A 109 0.27 -14.65 -12.84
CA VAL A 109 -0.93 -14.76 -13.66
C VAL A 109 -0.92 -13.59 -14.64
N ILE A 110 -1.11 -13.87 -15.92
CA ILE A 110 -1.07 -12.87 -16.99
C ILE A 110 -2.43 -12.64 -17.63
N ASP A 111 -3.37 -13.56 -17.47
CA ASP A 111 -4.76 -13.40 -17.95
C ASP A 111 -5.74 -14.24 -17.12
N LEU A 112 -7.00 -13.78 -17.11
CA LEU A 112 -8.14 -14.46 -16.51
C LEU A 112 -9.31 -14.43 -17.49
N GLU A 113 -9.82 -15.62 -17.85
CA GLU A 113 -10.96 -15.77 -18.75
C GLU A 113 -12.14 -16.40 -17.99
N PRO A 114 -13.26 -15.68 -17.80
CA PRO A 114 -14.47 -16.25 -17.24
C PRO A 114 -15.03 -17.35 -18.14
N THR A 115 -15.44 -18.46 -17.54
CA THR A 115 -16.01 -19.58 -18.27
C THR A 115 -17.54 -19.54 -18.27
N SER A 116 -18.17 -20.13 -19.28
CA SER A 116 -19.63 -20.23 -19.38
C SER A 116 -20.27 -21.05 -18.24
N ARG A 117 -19.48 -21.83 -17.50
CA ARG A 117 -19.94 -22.66 -16.38
C ARG A 117 -19.75 -21.98 -15.02
N GLY A 118 -19.45 -20.66 -14.99
CA GLY A 118 -19.35 -19.88 -13.75
C GLY A 118 -17.98 -19.91 -13.07
N GLY A 119 -16.94 -20.51 -13.67
CA GLY A 119 -15.57 -20.48 -13.18
C GLY A 119 -14.69 -19.53 -13.97
N ILE A 120 -13.37 -19.66 -13.80
CA ILE A 120 -12.32 -18.91 -14.48
C ILE A 120 -11.22 -19.83 -14.99
N THR A 121 -10.67 -19.53 -16.17
CA THR A 121 -9.38 -20.07 -16.62
C THR A 121 -8.31 -19.02 -16.38
N ALA A 122 -7.30 -19.36 -15.58
CA ALA A 122 -6.13 -18.51 -15.34
C ALA A 122 -4.99 -18.95 -16.27
N THR A 123 -4.39 -18.00 -16.98
CA THR A 123 -3.19 -18.21 -17.79
C THR A 123 -1.97 -17.68 -17.02
N PHE A 124 -0.98 -18.54 -16.83
CA PHE A 124 0.25 -18.20 -16.13
C PHE A 124 1.35 -17.74 -17.09
N SER A 125 2.40 -17.12 -16.54
CA SER A 125 3.54 -16.63 -17.33
C SER A 125 4.30 -17.72 -18.10
N SER A 126 4.17 -18.98 -17.72
CA SER A 126 4.69 -20.15 -18.48
C SER A 126 3.85 -20.51 -19.70
N GLY A 127 2.65 -19.94 -19.86
CA GLY A 127 1.64 -20.39 -20.83
C GLY A 127 0.72 -21.50 -20.32
N GLU A 128 0.98 -22.04 -19.13
CA GLU A 128 0.09 -23.02 -18.50
C GLU A 128 -1.27 -22.40 -18.19
N GLN A 129 -2.35 -23.15 -18.42
CA GLN A 129 -3.71 -22.76 -18.07
C GLN A 129 -4.29 -23.69 -17.03
N LYS A 130 -4.98 -23.10 -16.03
CA LYS A 130 -5.69 -23.84 -14.97
C LYS A 130 -7.06 -23.25 -14.73
N SER A 131 -8.02 -24.12 -14.41
CA SER A 131 -9.38 -23.74 -14.06
C SER A 131 -9.51 -23.56 -12.55
N TYR A 132 -10.24 -22.49 -12.15
CA TYR A 132 -10.58 -22.17 -10.77
C TYR A 132 -12.06 -21.78 -10.69
N GLY A 133 -12.65 -21.91 -9.51
CA GLY A 133 -14.00 -21.39 -9.26
C GLY A 133 -14.00 -19.88 -9.07
N VAL A 134 -13.00 -19.36 -8.36
CA VAL A 134 -12.91 -17.96 -7.95
C VAL A 134 -11.47 -17.46 -8.07
N ALA A 135 -11.29 -16.17 -8.41
CA ALA A 135 -10.02 -15.47 -8.25
C ALA A 135 -10.15 -14.25 -7.31
N VAL A 136 -9.12 -14.03 -6.48
CA VAL A 136 -8.96 -12.81 -5.68
C VAL A 136 -7.71 -12.08 -6.14
N LEU A 137 -7.88 -10.89 -6.68
CA LEU A 137 -6.80 -10.04 -7.18
C LEU A 137 -6.18 -9.26 -6.02
N ALA A 138 -4.92 -9.57 -5.68
CA ALA A 138 -4.18 -9.01 -4.55
C ALA A 138 -2.78 -8.50 -4.95
N MET A 139 -2.61 -7.97 -6.19
CA MET A 139 -1.33 -7.64 -6.78
C MET A 139 -0.63 -6.42 -6.17
N GLY A 140 -1.30 -5.66 -5.31
CA GLY A 140 -0.70 -4.53 -4.62
C GLY A 140 -0.67 -3.23 -5.46
N HIS A 141 0.34 -2.39 -5.22
CA HIS A 141 0.49 -1.08 -5.87
C HIS A 141 1.17 -1.18 -7.24
N GLY A 142 0.90 -0.19 -8.11
CA GLY A 142 1.62 0.03 -9.37
C GLY A 142 3.12 0.33 -9.20
N LYS A 143 3.79 0.79 -10.24
CA LYS A 143 5.21 1.16 -10.26
C LYS A 143 5.51 2.36 -9.35
N ALA A 144 6.77 2.55 -9.01
CA ALA A 144 7.25 3.80 -8.42
C ALA A 144 6.94 4.98 -9.36
N ARG A 145 6.50 6.11 -8.79
CA ARG A 145 6.23 7.32 -9.57
C ARG A 145 7.52 7.90 -10.13
N THR A 146 7.47 8.28 -11.40
CA THR A 146 8.56 9.01 -12.05
C THR A 146 8.18 10.49 -12.16
N PRO A 147 8.90 11.40 -11.49
CA PRO A 147 8.62 12.83 -11.59
C PRO A 147 8.98 13.37 -12.97
N ASP A 148 8.27 14.41 -13.42
CA ASP A 148 8.42 14.97 -14.78
C ASP A 148 9.86 15.39 -15.10
N PHE A 149 10.58 15.94 -14.14
CA PHE A 149 11.97 16.36 -14.33
C PHE A 149 12.96 15.22 -14.59
N LEU A 150 12.53 13.95 -14.45
CA LEU A 150 13.33 12.77 -14.79
C LEU A 150 12.95 12.11 -16.12
N ARG A 151 11.95 12.63 -16.86
CA ARG A 151 11.52 12.00 -18.12
C ARG A 151 12.65 11.95 -19.16
N ASP A 152 13.41 13.05 -19.24
CA ASP A 152 14.49 13.19 -20.21
C ASP A 152 15.89 12.89 -19.61
N VAL A 153 15.94 12.46 -18.34
CA VAL A 153 17.19 12.05 -17.71
C VAL A 153 17.46 10.59 -18.07
N PRO A 154 18.58 10.27 -18.74
CA PRO A 154 18.94 8.90 -19.08
C PRO A 154 18.95 7.97 -17.86
N GLU A 155 18.73 6.69 -18.10
CA GLU A 155 18.90 5.66 -17.07
C GLU A 155 20.32 5.73 -16.50
N SER A 156 20.41 5.81 -15.19
CA SER A 156 21.67 5.91 -14.46
C SER A 156 21.57 5.18 -13.14
N SER A 157 22.63 4.46 -12.79
CA SER A 157 22.78 3.84 -11.46
C SER A 157 22.81 4.86 -10.31
N ARG A 158 23.02 6.15 -10.61
CA ARG A 158 23.00 7.24 -9.62
C ARG A 158 21.60 7.74 -9.28
N VAL A 159 20.57 7.32 -10.03
CA VAL A 159 19.18 7.68 -9.77
C VAL A 159 18.41 6.42 -9.34
N ILE A 160 18.11 6.33 -8.06
CA ILE A 160 17.36 5.23 -7.45
C ILE A 160 15.86 5.52 -7.63
N ARG A 161 15.26 4.99 -8.71
CA ARG A 161 13.85 5.21 -9.05
C ARG A 161 12.93 4.31 -8.23
N GLU A 162 13.36 3.09 -7.91
CA GLU A 162 12.58 2.12 -7.13
C GLU A 162 13.30 1.82 -5.81
N VAL A 163 12.93 2.57 -4.77
CA VAL A 163 13.53 2.45 -3.44
C VAL A 163 13.12 1.17 -2.68
N TRP A 164 12.11 0.46 -3.17
CA TRP A 164 11.59 -0.79 -2.60
C TRP A 164 11.91 -2.02 -3.46
N SER A 165 12.90 -1.95 -4.33
CA SER A 165 13.30 -3.07 -5.19
C SER A 165 13.87 -4.27 -4.42
N GLY A 166 14.19 -4.11 -3.16
CA GLY A 166 14.94 -5.10 -2.36
C GLY A 166 16.45 -5.00 -2.56
N ALA A 167 16.94 -4.17 -3.49
CA ALA A 167 18.34 -3.89 -3.65
C ALA A 167 18.88 -3.07 -2.47
N GLU A 168 20.11 -3.35 -2.07
CA GLU A 168 20.78 -2.55 -1.04
C GLU A 168 21.02 -1.12 -1.53
N LEU A 169 20.81 -0.17 -0.63
CA LEU A 169 21.17 1.23 -0.87
C LEU A 169 22.68 1.31 -1.10
N PRO A 170 23.15 1.92 -2.21
CA PRO A 170 24.58 2.07 -2.47
C PRO A 170 25.31 2.80 -1.34
N GLN A 171 26.57 2.46 -1.12
CA GLN A 171 27.41 3.22 -0.20
C GLN A 171 27.66 4.61 -0.77
N SER A 172 27.41 5.64 0.03
CA SER A 172 27.57 7.04 -0.36
C SER A 172 27.72 7.93 0.86
N ARG A 173 28.21 9.16 0.68
CA ARG A 173 28.27 10.18 1.72
C ARG A 173 27.06 11.09 1.71
N ASN A 174 26.67 11.51 0.52
CA ASN A 174 25.64 12.53 0.32
C ASN A 174 24.49 11.94 -0.50
N LEU A 175 23.36 11.72 0.14
CA LEU A 175 22.14 11.23 -0.51
C LEU A 175 21.16 12.39 -0.69
N ILE A 176 20.67 12.60 -1.90
CA ILE A 176 19.52 13.48 -2.16
C ILE A 176 18.28 12.62 -2.25
N CYS A 177 17.21 12.99 -1.54
CA CYS A 177 15.91 12.35 -1.63
C CYS A 177 14.88 13.34 -2.18
N PHE A 178 14.15 12.94 -3.19
CA PHE A 178 12.98 13.67 -3.67
C PHE A 178 11.70 13.05 -3.12
N GLY A 179 10.98 13.83 -2.29
CA GLY A 179 9.86 13.40 -1.46
C GLY A 179 10.25 13.21 0.00
N THR A 180 9.32 13.54 0.90
CA THR A 180 9.52 13.55 2.36
C THR A 180 8.54 12.64 3.10
N GLY A 181 7.94 11.64 2.41
CA GLY A 181 7.02 10.66 2.98
C GLY A 181 7.71 9.53 3.75
N LEU A 182 6.95 8.49 4.12
CA LEU A 182 7.48 7.36 4.91
C LEU A 182 8.63 6.63 4.22
N SER A 183 8.60 6.47 2.89
CA SER A 183 9.71 5.83 2.13
C SER A 183 11.01 6.61 2.26
N PHE A 184 10.93 7.95 2.31
CA PHE A 184 12.08 8.79 2.59
C PHE A 184 12.60 8.55 4.01
N ILE A 185 11.72 8.51 5.01
CA ILE A 185 12.11 8.29 6.42
C ILE A 185 12.90 6.98 6.55
N ASP A 186 12.35 5.88 6.02
CA ASP A 186 13.00 4.57 6.05
C ASP A 186 14.40 4.63 5.39
N LEU A 187 14.49 5.23 4.20
CA LEU A 187 15.75 5.34 3.44
C LEU A 187 16.78 6.23 4.14
N ALA A 188 16.34 7.37 4.69
CA ALA A 188 17.23 8.29 5.41
C ALA A 188 17.80 7.63 6.67
N MET A 189 16.98 6.92 7.45
CA MET A 189 17.44 6.21 8.64
C MET A 189 18.44 5.12 8.29
N THR A 190 18.21 4.34 7.23
CA THR A 190 19.21 3.38 6.71
C THR A 190 20.52 4.07 6.35
N HIS A 191 20.47 5.15 5.58
CA HIS A 191 21.69 5.82 5.12
C HIS A 191 22.48 6.46 6.25
N LEU A 192 21.80 7.18 7.15
CA LEU A 192 22.43 7.90 8.26
C LEU A 192 23.00 6.97 9.35
N SER A 193 22.41 5.77 9.53
CA SER A 193 22.89 4.79 10.50
C SER A 193 24.20 4.11 10.11
N ARG A 194 24.54 4.09 8.83
CA ARG A 194 25.74 3.38 8.30
C ARG A 194 27.07 4.07 8.65
N ASP A 195 27.08 5.41 8.69
CA ASP A 195 28.28 6.18 8.99
C ASP A 195 27.92 7.57 9.55
N PRO A 196 28.54 8.02 10.64
CA PRO A 196 28.25 9.34 11.22
C PRO A 196 28.57 10.52 10.30
N ARG A 197 29.35 10.31 9.25
CA ARG A 197 29.70 11.32 8.25
C ARG A 197 28.67 11.42 7.12
N ASN A 198 27.74 10.49 7.02
CA ASN A 198 26.70 10.52 5.98
C ASN A 198 25.75 11.69 6.17
N ARG A 199 25.27 12.23 5.07
CA ARG A 199 24.35 13.37 4.99
C ARG A 199 23.20 13.06 4.05
N VAL A 200 22.03 13.61 4.36
CA VAL A 200 20.84 13.53 3.53
C VAL A 200 20.27 14.92 3.29
N VAL A 201 19.95 15.23 2.04
CA VAL A 201 19.13 16.39 1.66
C VAL A 201 17.81 15.89 1.13
N ALA A 202 16.72 16.19 1.82
CA ALA A 202 15.36 15.85 1.42
C ALA A 202 14.66 17.05 0.77
N ILE A 203 14.16 16.90 -0.44
CA ILE A 203 13.52 17.97 -1.20
C ILE A 203 12.05 17.61 -1.45
N SER A 204 11.14 18.50 -1.11
CA SER A 204 9.71 18.36 -1.45
C SER A 204 9.03 19.72 -1.62
N GLY A 205 7.92 19.75 -2.34
CA GLY A 205 7.16 20.98 -2.57
C GLY A 205 6.65 21.64 -1.29
N SER A 206 6.35 20.87 -0.24
CA SER A 206 5.88 21.40 1.05
C SER A 206 7.01 21.67 2.05
N GLY A 207 8.14 20.94 1.98
CA GLY A 207 9.17 20.95 3.01
C GLY A 207 8.73 20.33 4.34
N ASN A 208 7.63 19.59 4.37
CA ASN A 208 7.10 19.00 5.60
C ASN A 208 7.40 17.51 5.65
N LEU A 209 7.65 17.00 6.86
CA LEU A 209 7.76 15.58 7.18
C LEU A 209 6.41 14.99 7.58
N PRO A 210 6.25 13.64 7.62
CA PRO A 210 5.10 13.00 8.23
C PRO A 210 4.98 13.39 9.71
N GLU A 211 3.74 13.52 10.19
CA GLU A 211 3.49 13.79 11.61
C GLU A 211 3.95 12.60 12.47
N ARG A 212 4.28 12.87 13.74
CA ARG A 212 4.58 11.79 14.69
C ARG A 212 3.33 11.24 15.36
N HIS A 213 3.35 9.96 15.67
CA HIS A 213 2.44 9.38 16.66
C HIS A 213 2.74 9.98 18.05
N VAL A 214 1.71 10.05 18.89
CA VAL A 214 1.89 10.28 20.33
C VAL A 214 2.41 9.01 21.00
N GLN A 215 2.94 9.12 22.21
CA GLN A 215 3.49 7.96 22.93
C GLN A 215 2.41 7.09 23.58
N SER A 216 1.18 7.56 23.67
CA SER A 216 0.05 6.85 24.28
C SER A 216 -1.09 6.68 23.28
N PRO A 217 -1.92 5.65 23.43
CA PRO A 217 -3.16 5.53 22.67
C PRO A 217 -4.05 6.76 22.85
N ILE A 218 -4.69 7.19 21.79
CA ILE A 218 -5.70 8.25 21.79
C ILE A 218 -7.08 7.65 21.59
N THR A 219 -8.11 8.33 22.08
CA THR A 219 -9.52 7.97 21.83
C THR A 219 -9.99 8.68 20.56
N PRO A 220 -10.24 7.99 19.46
CA PRO A 220 -10.72 8.61 18.23
C PRO A 220 -12.06 9.30 18.43
N LEU A 221 -12.28 10.43 17.75
CA LEU A 221 -13.62 10.99 17.59
C LEU A 221 -14.47 10.04 16.74
N ALA A 222 -15.78 10.16 16.84
CA ALA A 222 -16.72 9.29 16.11
C ALA A 222 -17.69 10.14 15.25
N PRO A 223 -17.20 10.78 14.17
CA PRO A 223 -18.09 11.51 13.27
C PRO A 223 -19.02 10.56 12.52
N SER A 224 -20.22 11.01 12.21
CA SER A 224 -21.09 10.31 11.28
C SER A 224 -20.62 10.55 9.82
N VAL A 225 -21.03 9.67 8.90
CA VAL A 225 -20.76 9.88 7.47
C VAL A 225 -21.39 11.22 7.00
N ALA A 226 -22.56 11.60 7.53
CA ALA A 226 -23.24 12.83 7.16
C ALA A 226 -22.43 14.10 7.51
N ASP A 227 -21.60 14.05 8.56
CA ASP A 227 -20.75 15.18 8.99
C ASP A 227 -19.59 15.44 8.02
N VAL A 228 -19.24 14.47 7.19
CA VAL A 228 -18.08 14.50 6.28
C VAL A 228 -18.42 14.08 4.84
N ALA A 229 -19.71 14.06 4.48
CA ALA A 229 -20.20 13.53 3.20
C ALA A 229 -19.81 14.39 1.97
N THR A 230 -19.25 15.59 2.15
CA THR A 230 -18.73 16.44 1.07
C THR A 230 -17.36 16.96 1.46
N LEU A 231 -16.56 17.38 0.48
CA LEU A 231 -15.22 17.95 0.74
C LEU A 231 -15.29 19.18 1.65
N VAL A 232 -16.30 20.04 1.48
CA VAL A 232 -16.50 21.22 2.34
C VAL A 232 -16.75 20.81 3.78
N LYS A 233 -17.59 19.82 4.02
CA LYS A 233 -17.87 19.30 5.36
C LYS A 233 -16.63 18.65 5.99
N LEU A 234 -15.88 17.87 5.25
CA LEU A 234 -14.62 17.27 5.72
C LEU A 234 -13.63 18.36 6.15
N ARG A 235 -13.42 19.38 5.33
CA ARG A 235 -12.53 20.50 5.65
C ARG A 235 -12.96 21.25 6.93
N ARG A 236 -14.26 21.48 7.09
CA ARG A 236 -14.81 22.09 8.30
C ARG A 236 -14.56 21.21 9.51
N TYR A 237 -14.91 19.92 9.46
CA TYR A 237 -14.67 18.97 10.54
C TYR A 237 -13.20 18.94 10.99
N LEU A 238 -12.26 18.89 10.04
CA LEU A 238 -10.83 18.89 10.34
C LEU A 238 -10.34 20.24 10.90
N ALA A 239 -10.92 21.36 10.49
CA ALA A 239 -10.60 22.69 11.03
C ALA A 239 -11.13 22.86 12.46
N GLU A 240 -12.35 22.42 12.74
CA GLU A 240 -12.96 22.46 14.07
C GLU A 240 -12.23 21.55 15.08
N ALA A 241 -11.59 20.46 14.63
CA ALA A 241 -10.82 19.58 15.50
C ALA A 241 -9.58 20.26 16.12
N GLY A 242 -9.01 21.28 15.49
CA GLY A 242 -7.86 22.03 16.03
C GLY A 242 -6.73 21.11 16.51
N ASP A 243 -6.37 21.20 17.78
CA ASP A 243 -5.32 20.38 18.40
C ASP A 243 -5.69 18.90 18.52
N SER A 244 -6.99 18.55 18.51
CA SER A 244 -7.51 17.18 18.49
C SER A 244 -7.53 16.55 17.07
N TRP A 245 -6.71 17.07 16.15
CA TRP A 245 -6.67 16.57 14.77
C TRP A 245 -6.31 15.09 14.67
N ARG A 246 -5.54 14.53 15.63
CA ARG A 246 -5.19 13.12 15.64
C ARG A 246 -6.40 12.24 15.91
N GLU A 247 -7.19 12.61 16.89
CA GLU A 247 -8.46 11.97 17.26
C GLU A 247 -9.46 12.06 16.10
N ALA A 248 -9.50 13.22 15.42
CA ALA A 248 -10.34 13.44 14.25
C ALA A 248 -9.93 12.54 13.06
N ILE A 249 -8.64 12.52 12.70
CA ILE A 249 -8.13 11.67 11.60
C ILE A 249 -8.33 10.19 11.91
N ASP A 250 -8.06 9.74 13.14
CA ASP A 250 -8.24 8.34 13.51
C ASP A 250 -9.73 7.96 13.57
N GLY A 251 -10.60 8.90 13.92
CA GLY A 251 -12.05 8.73 13.92
C GLY A 251 -12.68 8.58 12.54
N LEU A 252 -12.03 9.12 11.51
CA LEU A 252 -12.48 8.97 10.12
C LEU A 252 -12.19 7.57 9.55
N ARG A 253 -11.24 6.81 10.10
CA ARG A 253 -10.83 5.50 9.53
C ARG A 253 -11.98 4.53 9.29
N PRO A 254 -12.90 4.31 10.23
CA PRO A 254 -14.02 3.37 10.01
C PRO A 254 -14.97 3.77 8.90
N ILE A 255 -15.06 5.07 8.59
CA ILE A 255 -16.01 5.64 7.64
C ILE A 255 -15.35 6.24 6.39
N THR A 256 -14.02 6.10 6.23
CA THR A 256 -13.27 6.72 5.10
C THR A 256 -13.81 6.27 3.74
N GLU A 257 -14.16 4.98 3.59
CA GLU A 257 -14.75 4.45 2.36
C GLU A 257 -16.09 5.12 2.05
N ALA A 258 -17.01 5.16 3.02
CA ALA A 258 -18.33 5.78 2.85
C ALA A 258 -18.22 7.31 2.62
N MET A 259 -17.31 7.98 3.31
CA MET A 259 -17.00 9.40 3.06
C MET A 259 -16.53 9.60 1.60
N TRP A 260 -15.59 8.79 1.12
CA TRP A 260 -15.08 8.88 -0.24
C TRP A 260 -16.14 8.63 -1.29
N GLN A 261 -17.04 7.64 -1.06
CA GLN A 261 -18.20 7.37 -1.91
C GLN A 261 -19.18 8.53 -1.96
N GLY A 262 -19.31 9.29 -0.89
CA GLY A 262 -20.14 10.51 -0.83
C GLY A 262 -19.59 11.66 -1.67
N PHE A 263 -18.28 11.72 -1.93
CA PHE A 263 -17.68 12.77 -2.73
C PHE A 263 -18.00 12.61 -4.22
N THR A 264 -18.34 13.69 -4.88
CA THR A 264 -18.38 13.76 -6.34
C THR A 264 -16.98 13.53 -6.93
N ILE A 265 -16.89 13.16 -8.21
CA ILE A 265 -15.59 12.99 -8.88
C ILE A 265 -14.76 14.29 -8.81
N ALA A 266 -15.39 15.43 -8.99
CA ALA A 266 -14.71 16.74 -8.89
C ALA A 266 -14.18 17.01 -7.48
N GLU A 267 -14.92 16.64 -6.42
CA GLU A 267 -14.46 16.78 -5.04
C GLU A 267 -13.30 15.81 -4.72
N ARG A 268 -13.32 14.58 -5.27
CA ARG A 268 -12.19 13.63 -5.14
C ARG A 268 -10.94 14.16 -5.81
N GLU A 269 -11.04 14.71 -7.02
CA GLU A 269 -9.92 15.35 -7.73
C GLU A 269 -9.38 16.55 -6.95
N GLU A 270 -10.27 17.42 -6.49
CA GLU A 270 -9.88 18.58 -5.70
C GLU A 270 -9.18 18.17 -4.41
N PHE A 271 -9.74 17.20 -3.66
CA PHE A 271 -9.13 16.67 -2.45
C PHE A 271 -7.71 16.14 -2.71
N LEU A 272 -7.50 15.30 -3.71
CA LEU A 272 -6.18 14.75 -4.03
C LEU A 272 -5.18 15.86 -4.39
N ARG A 273 -5.62 16.89 -5.10
CA ARG A 273 -4.78 18.00 -5.54
C ARG A 273 -4.43 18.97 -4.41
N THR A 274 -5.34 19.28 -3.50
CA THR A 274 -5.19 20.36 -2.49
C THR A 274 -4.96 19.84 -1.08
N ASP A 275 -5.65 18.78 -0.66
CA ASP A 275 -5.67 18.27 0.71
C ASP A 275 -4.84 16.99 0.87
N GLY A 276 -4.63 16.24 -0.20
CA GLY A 276 -4.03 14.90 -0.18
C GLY A 276 -2.65 14.85 0.49
N SER A 277 -1.80 15.86 0.30
CA SER A 277 -0.49 15.91 0.97
C SER A 277 -0.62 16.12 2.49
N ALA A 278 -1.49 17.04 2.93
CA ALA A 278 -1.75 17.26 4.35
C ALA A 278 -2.43 16.06 5.01
N TRP A 279 -3.40 15.46 4.32
CA TRP A 279 -4.02 14.21 4.73
C TRP A 279 -2.99 13.11 4.94
N SER A 280 -2.17 12.84 3.92
CA SER A 280 -1.15 11.79 3.97
C SER A 280 -0.19 11.95 5.15
N ARG A 281 0.30 13.16 5.43
CA ARG A 281 1.18 13.43 6.58
C ARG A 281 0.51 13.14 7.93
N ARG A 282 -0.76 13.53 8.09
CA ARG A 282 -1.52 13.33 9.34
C ARG A 282 -1.99 11.90 9.51
N ARG A 283 -2.26 11.21 8.41
CA ARG A 283 -2.78 9.84 8.40
C ARG A 283 -1.66 8.80 8.51
N HIS A 284 -0.55 9.00 7.80
CA HIS A 284 0.60 8.10 7.76
C HIS A 284 1.74 8.65 8.62
N ARG A 285 1.53 8.56 9.93
CA ARG A 285 2.45 9.09 10.95
C ARG A 285 3.65 8.17 11.14
N ILE A 286 4.75 8.72 11.61
CA ILE A 286 5.96 7.98 12.00
C ILE A 286 5.91 7.57 13.47
N ALA A 287 6.56 6.46 13.80
CA ALA A 287 6.71 6.00 15.18
C ALA A 287 7.46 7.05 16.04
N PRO A 288 7.15 7.19 17.34
CA PRO A 288 7.78 8.20 18.18
C PRO A 288 9.30 8.10 18.25
N ASP A 289 9.83 6.88 18.38
CA ASP A 289 11.28 6.61 18.42
C ASP A 289 12.01 6.94 17.10
N VAL A 290 11.30 6.80 15.96
CA VAL A 290 11.82 7.22 14.65
C VAL A 290 11.80 8.73 14.55
N ALA A 291 10.72 9.39 15.03
CA ALA A 291 10.61 10.84 15.03
C ALA A 291 11.75 11.49 15.84
N ASP A 292 12.04 10.95 17.04
CA ASP A 292 13.13 11.45 17.89
C ASP A 292 14.49 11.32 17.19
N LYS A 293 14.74 10.24 16.46
CA LYS A 293 15.96 10.09 15.64
C LYS A 293 16.01 11.09 14.50
N VAL A 294 14.90 11.31 13.80
CA VAL A 294 14.82 12.29 12.70
C VAL A 294 15.11 13.69 13.21
N ASP A 295 14.56 14.06 14.36
CA ASP A 295 14.80 15.37 14.98
C ASP A 295 16.29 15.54 15.34
N LEU A 296 16.92 14.50 15.91
CA LEU A 296 18.37 14.51 16.22
C LEU A 296 19.22 14.68 14.96
N GLU A 297 18.85 14.01 13.85
CA GLU A 297 19.60 14.13 12.59
C GLU A 297 19.43 15.52 11.95
N ILE A 298 18.30 16.19 12.19
CA ILE A 298 18.10 17.59 11.78
C ILE A 298 18.90 18.53 12.65
N GLU A 299 18.87 18.38 13.97
CA GLU A 299 19.62 19.20 14.93
C GLU A 299 21.14 19.13 14.69
N THR A 300 21.64 17.95 14.35
CA THR A 300 23.06 17.71 14.04
C THR A 300 23.44 18.06 12.59
N VAL A 301 22.50 18.62 11.82
CA VAL A 301 22.67 19.01 10.41
C VAL A 301 23.13 17.86 9.53
N ARG A 302 22.80 16.62 9.90
CA ARG A 302 23.02 15.44 9.08
C ARG A 302 21.85 15.20 8.13
N LEU A 303 20.67 15.69 8.48
CA LEU A 303 19.47 15.70 7.65
C LEU A 303 19.00 17.14 7.42
N ILE A 304 18.91 17.55 6.17
CA ILE A 304 18.40 18.86 5.77
C ILE A 304 17.12 18.66 4.98
N VAL A 305 16.04 19.31 5.41
CA VAL A 305 14.74 19.29 4.70
C VAL A 305 14.55 20.62 3.97
N VAL A 306 14.37 20.53 2.65
CA VAL A 306 14.28 21.67 1.75
C VAL A 306 12.88 21.74 1.13
N LYS A 307 12.23 22.89 1.32
CA LYS A 307 11.02 23.24 0.55
C LYS A 307 11.43 23.79 -0.81
N GLY A 308 10.98 23.15 -1.88
CA GLY A 308 11.28 23.63 -3.24
C GLY A 308 10.73 22.71 -4.32
N ARG A 309 10.61 23.26 -5.53
CA ARG A 309 10.30 22.51 -6.73
C ARG A 309 11.57 22.29 -7.55
N VAL A 310 11.77 21.06 -8.00
CA VAL A 310 12.92 20.70 -8.83
C VAL A 310 12.65 21.16 -10.26
N SER A 311 13.57 21.97 -10.81
CA SER A 311 13.57 22.42 -12.21
C SER A 311 14.45 21.58 -13.11
N GLY A 312 15.43 20.83 -12.56
CA GLY A 312 16.28 19.97 -13.36
C GLY A 312 17.21 19.10 -12.54
N VAL A 313 17.63 18.01 -13.16
CA VAL A 313 18.60 17.05 -12.63
C VAL A 313 19.67 16.81 -13.67
N ASN A 314 20.93 16.86 -13.25
CA ASN A 314 22.07 16.51 -14.09
C ASN A 314 22.88 15.39 -13.41
N VAL A 315 23.24 14.38 -14.19
CA VAL A 315 24.05 13.23 -13.75
C VAL A 315 25.35 13.22 -14.55
N ASN A 316 26.49 13.32 -13.89
CA ASN A 316 27.81 13.41 -14.53
C ASN A 316 28.73 12.23 -14.20
N GLY A 317 28.22 11.04 -14.06
CA GLY A 317 29.03 9.83 -13.79
C GLY A 317 29.46 9.67 -12.34
N GLU A 318 29.89 10.71 -11.64
CA GLU A 318 30.33 10.66 -10.24
C GLU A 318 29.27 11.21 -9.26
N HIS A 319 28.52 12.23 -9.67
CA HIS A 319 27.57 12.97 -8.84
C HIS A 319 26.25 13.23 -9.54
N VAL A 320 25.22 13.48 -8.72
CA VAL A 320 23.95 14.01 -9.17
C VAL A 320 23.80 15.44 -8.66
N SER A 321 23.48 16.36 -9.56
CA SER A 321 23.14 17.75 -9.23
C SER A 321 21.65 17.96 -9.41
N VAL A 322 20.98 18.42 -8.37
CA VAL A 322 19.55 18.80 -8.39
C VAL A 322 19.44 20.32 -8.32
N THR A 323 18.76 20.92 -9.28
CA THR A 323 18.53 22.38 -9.32
C THR A 323 17.05 22.64 -9.02
N LEU A 324 16.79 23.62 -8.17
CA LEU A 324 15.44 24.09 -7.84
C LEU A 324 15.02 25.27 -8.73
N GLU A 325 13.72 25.52 -8.85
CA GLU A 325 13.16 26.72 -9.50
C GLU A 325 13.70 28.03 -8.92
N SER A 326 14.09 28.03 -7.66
CA SER A 326 14.75 29.19 -6.99
C SER A 326 16.19 29.43 -7.44
N GLY A 327 16.78 28.53 -8.24
CA GLY A 327 18.18 28.55 -8.63
C GLY A 327 19.13 27.86 -7.65
N ALA A 328 18.67 27.44 -6.46
CA ALA A 328 19.48 26.69 -5.51
C ALA A 328 19.87 25.33 -6.09
N LYS A 329 21.12 24.90 -5.83
CA LYS A 329 21.66 23.63 -6.32
C LYS A 329 22.13 22.77 -5.16
N TYR A 330 21.84 21.49 -5.26
CA TYR A 330 22.28 20.46 -4.30
C TYR A 330 23.07 19.39 -5.04
N LEU A 331 24.21 19.02 -4.48
CA LEU A 331 25.08 17.98 -5.02
C LEU A 331 25.06 16.76 -4.10
N GLY A 332 24.91 15.57 -4.69
CA GLY A 332 24.92 14.29 -3.99
C GLY A 332 25.55 13.18 -4.80
N ASP A 333 25.86 12.08 -4.14
CA ASP A 333 26.37 10.89 -4.79
C ASP A 333 25.25 10.11 -5.52
N TYR A 334 24.04 10.18 -4.95
CA TYR A 334 22.83 9.53 -5.48
C TYR A 334 21.61 10.41 -5.27
N LEU A 335 20.62 10.23 -6.16
CA LEU A 335 19.28 10.76 -6.03
C LEU A 335 18.28 9.61 -5.87
N ALA A 336 17.53 9.59 -4.76
CA ALA A 336 16.48 8.62 -4.51
C ALA A 336 15.08 9.24 -4.66
N ILE A 337 14.18 8.56 -5.35
CA ILE A 337 12.81 9.02 -5.62
C ILE A 337 11.84 8.42 -4.61
N CYS A 338 11.37 9.25 -3.68
CA CYS A 338 10.56 8.87 -2.51
C CYS A 338 9.14 9.46 -2.56
N ILE A 339 8.54 9.60 -3.75
CA ILE A 339 7.22 10.25 -3.96
C ILE A 339 6.04 9.29 -4.03
N GLY A 340 6.25 8.05 -3.57
CA GLY A 340 5.21 7.02 -3.60
C GLY A 340 5.11 6.30 -4.94
N ARG A 341 3.95 5.69 -5.17
CA ARG A 341 3.70 4.81 -6.32
C ARG A 341 2.62 5.37 -7.21
N GLU A 342 2.63 4.96 -8.49
CA GLU A 342 1.57 5.29 -9.43
C GLU A 342 0.27 4.57 -9.02
N TYR A 343 -0.85 5.26 -9.21
CA TYR A 343 -2.15 4.60 -9.18
C TYR A 343 -2.41 3.82 -10.47
N GLU A 344 -1.64 4.11 -11.51
CA GLU A 344 -1.70 3.39 -12.77
C GLU A 344 -1.20 1.97 -12.60
N LEU A 345 -2.01 1.03 -13.08
CA LEU A 345 -1.70 -0.39 -13.04
C LEU A 345 -0.73 -0.73 -14.16
N SER A 346 0.32 -1.45 -13.81
CA SER A 346 1.39 -1.82 -14.76
C SER A 346 1.72 -3.32 -14.71
N ASP A 347 1.02 -4.07 -13.88
CA ASP A 347 1.14 -5.52 -13.91
C ASP A 347 0.48 -6.10 -15.15
N PRO A 348 1.03 -7.19 -15.73
CA PRO A 348 0.54 -7.75 -16.99
C PRO A 348 -0.94 -8.14 -16.96
N LEU A 349 -1.42 -8.69 -15.83
CA LEU A 349 -2.83 -9.12 -15.72
C LEU A 349 -3.78 -7.93 -15.80
N SER A 350 -3.57 -6.88 -14.98
CA SER A 350 -4.43 -5.70 -15.01
C SER A 350 -4.42 -5.01 -16.38
N VAL A 351 -3.24 -4.92 -17.00
CA VAL A 351 -3.08 -4.33 -18.34
C VAL A 351 -3.86 -5.14 -19.38
N ASN A 352 -3.77 -6.47 -19.34
CA ASN A 352 -4.49 -7.34 -20.29
C ASN A 352 -6.00 -7.26 -20.08
N LEU A 353 -6.49 -7.35 -18.84
CA LEU A 353 -7.92 -7.26 -18.53
C LEU A 353 -8.54 -5.95 -19.05
N ILE A 354 -7.81 -4.81 -18.91
CA ILE A 354 -8.27 -3.52 -19.41
C ILE A 354 -8.19 -3.48 -20.95
N LYS A 355 -7.08 -3.92 -21.53
CA LYS A 355 -6.86 -3.90 -23.00
C LYS A 355 -7.90 -4.74 -23.74
N GLU A 356 -8.30 -5.86 -23.17
CA GLU A 356 -9.30 -6.77 -23.75
C GLU A 356 -10.75 -6.35 -23.45
N GLY A 357 -10.94 -5.23 -22.75
CA GLY A 357 -12.26 -4.70 -22.41
C GLY A 357 -13.02 -5.53 -21.38
N LYS A 358 -12.33 -6.41 -20.65
CA LYS A 358 -12.92 -7.23 -19.57
C LYS A 358 -13.30 -6.37 -18.35
N THR A 359 -12.52 -5.31 -18.10
CA THR A 359 -12.77 -4.34 -17.03
C THR A 359 -12.28 -2.97 -17.44
N SER A 360 -12.46 -1.97 -16.58
CA SER A 360 -11.92 -0.61 -16.76
C SER A 360 -11.12 -0.18 -15.54
N ARG A 361 -10.41 0.94 -15.66
CA ARG A 361 -9.81 1.61 -14.52
C ARG A 361 -10.90 2.13 -13.58
N GLY A 362 -10.62 2.15 -12.31
CA GLY A 362 -11.47 2.81 -11.31
C GLY A 362 -11.55 4.33 -11.51
N PRO A 363 -12.40 5.01 -10.73
CA PRO A 363 -12.50 6.46 -10.76
C PRO A 363 -11.13 7.14 -10.66
N LEU A 364 -10.96 8.25 -11.37
CA LEU A 364 -9.70 9.01 -11.47
C LEU A 364 -8.52 8.21 -12.02
N GLY A 365 -8.77 7.09 -12.71
CA GLY A 365 -7.72 6.20 -13.21
C GLY A 365 -7.04 5.37 -12.12
N MET A 366 -7.56 5.36 -10.90
CA MET A 366 -6.97 4.70 -9.73
C MET A 366 -7.47 3.26 -9.58
N GLY A 367 -6.57 2.29 -9.64
CA GLY A 367 -6.91 0.88 -9.50
C GLY A 367 -7.84 0.35 -10.61
N LEU A 368 -8.63 -0.67 -10.28
CA LEU A 368 -9.65 -1.27 -11.14
C LEU A 368 -11.06 -0.80 -10.75
N ALA A 369 -11.99 -0.83 -11.69
CA ALA A 369 -13.41 -0.63 -11.42
C ALA A 369 -13.93 -1.82 -10.59
N VAL A 370 -14.44 -1.55 -9.39
CA VAL A 370 -14.93 -2.56 -8.45
C VAL A 370 -16.29 -2.19 -7.89
N ASP A 371 -17.10 -3.19 -7.60
CA ASP A 371 -18.22 -3.05 -6.69
C ASP A 371 -17.69 -3.05 -5.26
N VAL A 372 -17.61 -1.88 -4.65
CA VAL A 372 -16.97 -1.71 -3.35
C VAL A 372 -17.68 -2.46 -2.23
N SER A 373 -19.01 -2.61 -2.34
CA SER A 373 -19.83 -3.28 -1.32
C SER A 373 -19.56 -4.79 -1.23
N LYS A 374 -19.23 -5.41 -2.38
CA LYS A 374 -18.94 -6.84 -2.50
C LYS A 374 -17.48 -7.17 -2.75
N GLY A 375 -16.68 -6.18 -3.13
CA GLY A 375 -15.29 -6.36 -3.55
C GLY A 375 -15.14 -7.01 -4.94
N LEU A 376 -16.21 -7.08 -5.74
CA LEU A 376 -16.22 -7.75 -7.04
C LEU A 376 -15.66 -6.85 -8.14
N LEU A 377 -14.90 -7.44 -9.07
CA LEU A 377 -14.43 -6.75 -10.27
C LEU A 377 -15.61 -6.41 -11.18
N ARG A 378 -15.69 -5.15 -11.62
CA ARG A 378 -16.72 -4.69 -12.58
C ARG A 378 -16.30 -4.92 -14.02
N LYS A 379 -17.25 -5.32 -14.83
CA LYS A 379 -17.16 -5.36 -16.29
C LYS A 379 -17.30 -3.95 -16.88
N THR A 380 -16.94 -3.80 -18.14
CA THR A 380 -17.12 -2.53 -18.87
C THR A 380 -18.58 -2.13 -19.06
N ASP A 381 -19.53 -3.09 -19.00
CA ASP A 381 -20.98 -2.83 -19.02
C ASP A 381 -21.55 -2.38 -17.68
N GLY A 382 -20.74 -2.26 -16.64
CA GLY A 382 -21.11 -1.88 -15.28
C GLY A 382 -21.60 -3.01 -14.38
N THR A 383 -21.85 -4.22 -14.91
CA THR A 383 -22.14 -5.41 -14.11
C THR A 383 -20.86 -5.93 -13.45
N SER A 384 -20.98 -6.87 -12.51
CA SER A 384 -19.80 -7.44 -11.84
C SER A 384 -19.59 -8.91 -12.23
N TYR A 385 -18.33 -9.35 -12.19
CA TYR A 385 -17.98 -10.76 -12.24
C TYR A 385 -18.26 -11.41 -10.88
N PRO A 386 -19.17 -12.36 -10.75
CA PRO A 386 -19.49 -12.96 -9.45
C PRO A 386 -18.33 -13.79 -8.86
N GLN A 387 -17.35 -14.17 -9.71
CA GLN A 387 -16.23 -15.02 -9.33
C GLN A 387 -14.87 -14.32 -9.28
N ILE A 388 -14.80 -12.98 -9.52
CA ILE A 388 -13.52 -12.25 -9.48
C ILE A 388 -13.62 -11.11 -8.46
N TYR A 389 -12.80 -11.21 -7.44
CA TYR A 389 -12.68 -10.20 -6.37
C TYR A 389 -11.40 -9.38 -6.52
N ALA A 390 -11.39 -8.17 -5.98
CA ALA A 390 -10.20 -7.34 -5.84
C ALA A 390 -10.06 -6.86 -4.40
N ILE A 391 -8.80 -6.75 -3.91
CA ILE A 391 -8.48 -6.34 -2.55
C ILE A 391 -7.31 -5.35 -2.52
N GLY A 392 -7.29 -4.50 -1.51
CA GLY A 392 -6.18 -3.57 -1.25
C GLY A 392 -6.08 -2.46 -2.29
N PRO A 393 -4.86 -2.13 -2.76
CA PRO A 393 -4.62 -0.99 -3.66
C PRO A 393 -5.40 -1.00 -4.96
N LEU A 394 -5.80 -2.17 -5.45
CA LEU A 394 -6.63 -2.28 -6.66
C LEU A 394 -8.00 -1.62 -6.52
N ARG A 395 -8.47 -1.38 -5.29
CA ARG A 395 -9.75 -0.73 -5.00
C ARG A 395 -9.64 0.80 -4.81
N SER A 396 -8.45 1.38 -4.95
CA SER A 396 -8.14 2.76 -4.51
C SER A 396 -9.05 3.84 -5.12
N GLY A 397 -9.54 3.67 -6.34
CA GLY A 397 -10.44 4.63 -6.97
C GLY A 397 -11.83 4.68 -6.33
N GLU A 398 -12.33 3.52 -5.92
CA GLU A 398 -13.64 3.37 -5.28
C GLU A 398 -13.55 3.42 -3.75
N ALA A 399 -12.47 2.88 -3.15
CA ALA A 399 -12.25 2.80 -1.72
C ALA A 399 -10.91 3.48 -1.37
N PHE A 400 -10.97 4.78 -1.09
CA PHE A 400 -9.81 5.54 -0.65
C PHE A 400 -9.26 4.99 0.67
N GLU A 401 -7.93 5.02 0.87
CA GLU A 401 -7.24 4.45 2.06
C GLU A 401 -7.44 2.92 2.23
N SER A 402 -7.60 2.19 1.13
CA SER A 402 -7.83 0.73 1.14
C SER A 402 -6.58 -0.11 1.37
N THR A 403 -5.44 0.49 1.74
CA THR A 403 -4.11 -0.14 1.65
C THR A 403 -3.47 -0.51 2.97
N ALA A 404 -3.97 -0.02 4.10
CA ALA A 404 -3.43 -0.38 5.41
C ALA A 404 -3.98 -1.72 5.90
N ILE A 405 -3.22 -2.40 6.75
CA ILE A 405 -3.57 -3.76 7.23
C ILE A 405 -4.95 -3.83 7.87
N PRO A 406 -5.39 -2.89 8.74
CA PRO A 406 -6.73 -2.93 9.30
C PRO A 406 -7.85 -2.92 8.26
N GLU A 407 -7.66 -2.17 7.18
CA GLU A 407 -8.61 -2.08 6.07
C GLU A 407 -8.55 -3.34 5.20
N ILE A 408 -7.35 -3.86 4.90
CA ILE A 408 -7.16 -5.09 4.12
C ILE A 408 -7.79 -6.30 4.82
N ARG A 409 -7.57 -6.47 6.13
CA ARG A 409 -8.16 -7.62 6.85
C ARG A 409 -9.68 -7.60 6.87
N LYS A 410 -10.32 -6.41 6.97
CA LYS A 410 -11.78 -6.27 6.84
C LYS A 410 -12.27 -6.68 5.46
N GLN A 411 -11.57 -6.25 4.41
CA GLN A 411 -11.87 -6.65 3.04
C GLN A 411 -11.74 -8.16 2.86
N ALA A 412 -10.66 -8.76 3.38
CA ALA A 412 -10.41 -10.19 3.31
C ALA A 412 -11.49 -11.00 4.06
N SER A 413 -11.85 -10.57 5.27
CA SER A 413 -12.92 -11.18 6.07
C SER A 413 -14.28 -11.13 5.35
N ALA A 414 -14.63 -9.99 4.75
CA ALA A 414 -15.86 -9.85 3.97
C ALA A 414 -15.88 -10.77 2.74
N ILE A 415 -14.77 -10.86 1.99
CA ILE A 415 -14.65 -11.76 0.84
C ILE A 415 -14.78 -13.22 1.30
N ALA A 416 -14.10 -13.61 2.37
CA ALA A 416 -14.13 -14.96 2.89
C ALA A 416 -15.53 -15.38 3.35
N LYS A 417 -16.24 -14.48 4.03
CA LYS A 417 -17.63 -14.70 4.45
C LYS A 417 -18.56 -14.90 3.26
N ASN A 418 -18.49 -14.01 2.27
CA ASN A 418 -19.32 -14.12 1.05
C ASN A 418 -19.08 -15.43 0.31
N LEU A 419 -17.83 -15.90 0.24
CA LEU A 419 -17.50 -17.16 -0.43
C LEU A 419 -17.95 -18.37 0.37
N ALA A 420 -17.80 -18.38 1.69
CA ALA A 420 -18.30 -19.47 2.54
C ALA A 420 -19.82 -19.60 2.48
N GLU A 421 -20.55 -18.49 2.51
CA GLU A 421 -22.02 -18.47 2.36
C GLU A 421 -22.45 -19.02 0.98
N SER A 422 -21.76 -18.64 -0.10
CA SER A 422 -22.07 -19.13 -1.46
C SER A 422 -21.83 -20.64 -1.60
N LEU A 423 -20.80 -21.18 -0.96
CA LEU A 423 -20.49 -22.63 -1.01
C LEU A 423 -21.49 -23.44 -0.19
N SER A 424 -21.97 -22.92 0.95
CA SER A 424 -22.95 -23.61 1.80
C SER A 424 -24.36 -23.69 1.15
N HIS A 425 -24.72 -22.72 0.33
CA HIS A 425 -26.00 -22.75 -0.39
C HIS A 425 -26.07 -23.77 -1.53
N GLU A 426 -24.92 -24.08 -2.16
CA GLU A 426 -24.86 -25.10 -3.22
C GLU A 426 -24.84 -26.56 -2.70
N GLU A 427 -24.63 -26.78 -1.40
CA GLU A 427 -24.72 -28.11 -0.79
C GLU A 427 -26.17 -28.51 -0.42
N VAL A 428 -27.11 -27.58 -0.50
CA VAL A 428 -28.51 -27.79 -0.08
C VAL A 428 -29.47 -27.96 -1.28
N GLU A 429 -29.02 -27.65 -2.51
CA GLU A 429 -29.73 -27.92 -3.76
C GLU A 429 -29.23 -29.22 -4.45
#